data_083308eee8c7966e1514e941e22e4cc4
#
_entry.id   083308eee8c7966e1514e941e22e4cc4
#
_cell.length_a   1.000
_cell.length_b   1.000
_cell.length_c   1.000
_cell.angle_alpha   90.00
_cell.angle_beta   90.00
_cell.angle_gamma   90.00
#
_symmetry.space_group_name_H-M   'P 1'
#
loop_
_entity.id
_entity.type
_entity.pdbx_description
1 polymer ?
#
loop_
_entity_poly.entity_id
_entity_poly.type
_entity_poly.pdbx_seq_one_letter_code
_entity_poly.pdbx_strand_id
1 'polypeptide(L)' 'MPADQYRLIVKGELGPLCQGAFEGMEIESAGERSTIVGPIEDQAALLGLVERVASLGLTLVSVAPVDP' A
#
# COMPACT_ATOMS: atom_id res chain seq x y z
N MET A 1 -16.44 0.27 -14.02
CA MET A 1 -15.17 -0.40 -14.11
C MET A 1 -14.84 -1.11 -12.82
N PRO A 2 -14.47 -2.38 -12.87
CA PRO A 2 -14.13 -3.06 -11.63
C PRO A 2 -12.91 -2.40 -10.98
N ALA A 3 -12.87 -2.46 -9.67
CA ALA A 3 -11.73 -1.96 -8.95
C ALA A 3 -10.50 -2.80 -9.28
N ASP A 4 -9.45 -2.15 -9.71
CA ASP A 4 -8.20 -2.82 -9.97
C ASP A 4 -7.44 -3.03 -8.69
N GLN A 5 -6.67 -4.09 -8.65
CA GLN A 5 -5.76 -4.30 -7.54
C GLN A 5 -4.43 -3.64 -7.83
N TYR A 6 -3.87 -3.03 -6.80
CA TYR A 6 -2.58 -2.38 -6.91
C TYR A 6 -1.63 -2.97 -5.88
N ARG A 7 -0.36 -2.96 -6.23
CA ARG A 7 0.72 -3.36 -5.34
C ARG A 7 1.58 -2.15 -5.06
N LEU A 8 1.72 -1.82 -3.79
CA LEU A 8 2.64 -0.79 -3.34
C LEU A 8 3.79 -1.46 -2.62
N ILE A 9 5.00 -1.11 -2.98
CA ILE A 9 6.19 -1.57 -2.27
C ILE A 9 6.73 -0.38 -1.51
N VAL A 10 6.89 -0.55 -0.22
CA VAL A 10 7.39 0.51 0.66
C VAL A 10 8.61 0.02 1.41
N LYS A 11 9.48 0.95 1.75
CA LYS A 11 10.65 0.69 2.56
C LYS A 11 10.43 1.25 3.95
N GLY A 12 10.73 0.44 4.95
CA GLY A 12 10.50 0.77 6.34
C GLY A 12 9.74 -0.35 7.02
N GLU A 13 9.69 -0.31 8.34
CA GLU A 13 8.98 -1.32 9.10
C GLU A 13 7.54 -0.95 9.30
N LEU A 14 6.65 -1.86 8.92
CA LEU A 14 5.24 -1.74 9.20
C LEU A 14 4.96 -2.41 10.53
N GLY A 15 4.86 -1.63 11.59
CA GLY A 15 4.48 -2.15 12.87
C GLY A 15 2.99 -2.49 12.93
N PRO A 16 2.53 -3.11 14.04
CA PRO A 16 1.13 -3.48 14.18
C PRO A 16 0.17 -2.30 14.05
N LEU A 17 0.59 -1.12 14.46
CA LEU A 17 -0.25 0.08 14.36
C LEU A 17 -0.44 0.53 12.92
N CYS A 18 0.51 0.22 12.05
CA CYS A 18 0.41 0.61 10.66
C CYS A 18 -0.55 -0.28 9.88
N GLN A 19 -0.80 -1.49 10.34
CA GLN A 19 -1.71 -2.40 9.64
C GLN A 19 -3.13 -1.86 9.59
N GLY A 20 -3.55 -1.18 10.64
CA GLY A 20 -4.88 -0.58 10.67
C GLY A 20 -5.06 0.54 9.66
N ALA A 21 -3.95 1.16 9.23
CA ALA A 21 -3.99 2.23 8.24
C ALA A 21 -4.28 1.73 6.82
N PHE A 22 -4.11 0.43 6.60
CA PHE A 22 -4.32 -0.19 5.29
C PHE A 22 -5.41 -1.24 5.35
N GLU A 23 -6.51 -0.85 5.97
CA GLU A 23 -7.66 -1.72 6.14
C GLU A 23 -8.17 -2.22 4.79
N GLY A 24 -8.45 -3.51 4.71
CA GLY A 24 -8.93 -4.13 3.47
C GLY A 24 -7.82 -4.53 2.51
N MET A 25 -6.56 -4.31 2.88
CA MET A 25 -5.42 -4.66 2.03
C MET A 25 -4.58 -5.74 2.69
N GLU A 26 -3.89 -6.50 1.87
CA GLU A 26 -2.96 -7.52 2.35
C GLU A 26 -1.56 -6.92 2.45
N ILE A 27 -0.88 -7.22 3.54
CA ILE A 27 0.46 -6.71 3.80
C ILE A 27 1.40 -7.87 4.02
N GLU A 28 2.50 -7.90 3.27
CA GLU A 28 3.58 -8.85 3.48
C GLU A 28 4.86 -8.07 3.76
N SER A 29 5.53 -8.43 4.83
CA SER A 29 6.81 -7.82 5.18
C SER A 29 7.94 -8.79 4.91
N ALA A 30 9.00 -8.29 4.31
CA ALA A 30 10.19 -9.08 4.01
C ALA A 30 11.41 -8.19 4.24
N GLY A 31 12.04 -8.34 5.39
CA GLY A 31 13.17 -7.49 5.77
C GLY A 31 12.75 -6.05 5.95
N GLU A 32 13.42 -5.15 5.25
CA GLU A 32 13.14 -3.72 5.34
C GLU A 32 12.02 -3.27 4.41
N ARG A 33 11.51 -4.16 3.57
CA ARG A 33 10.47 -3.82 2.62
C ARG A 33 9.18 -4.50 2.97
N SER A 34 8.09 -3.83 2.63
CA SER A 34 6.76 -4.39 2.78
C SER A 34 6.00 -4.18 1.50
N THR A 35 5.15 -5.14 1.19
CA THR A 35 4.30 -5.10 0.01
C THR A 35 2.86 -4.99 0.48
N ILE A 36 2.14 -4.01 -0.05
CA ILE A 36 0.75 -3.77 0.28
C ILE A 36 -0.06 -3.99 -0.99
N VAL A 37 -0.99 -4.93 -0.96
CA VAL A 37 -1.80 -5.27 -2.13
C VAL A 37 -3.27 -5.18 -1.75
N GLY A 38 -4.04 -4.52 -2.59
CA GLY A 38 -5.47 -4.44 -2.37
C GLY A 38 -6.19 -3.66 -3.46
N PRO A 39 -7.53 -3.64 -3.37
CA PRO A 39 -8.33 -2.96 -4.36
C PRO A 39 -8.26 -1.45 -4.18
N ILE A 40 -8.15 -0.74 -5.30
CA ILE A 40 -8.15 0.72 -5.30
C ILE A 40 -9.18 1.15 -6.33
N GLU A 41 -10.22 1.84 -5.88
CA GLU A 41 -11.37 2.16 -6.71
C GLU A 41 -11.08 3.21 -7.77
N ASP A 42 -10.26 4.20 -7.43
CA ASP A 42 -9.99 5.31 -8.33
C ASP A 42 -8.65 5.95 -7.98
N GLN A 43 -8.30 6.95 -8.79
CA GLN A 43 -7.03 7.63 -8.61
C GLN A 43 -6.96 8.41 -7.31
N ALA A 44 -8.08 8.97 -6.87
CA ALA A 44 -8.11 9.70 -5.61
C ALA A 44 -7.81 8.78 -4.43
N ALA A 45 -8.35 7.57 -4.46
CA ALA A 45 -8.07 6.58 -3.44
C ALA A 45 -6.59 6.17 -3.44
N LEU A 46 -6.00 6.06 -4.63
CA LEU A 46 -4.57 5.75 -4.75
C LEU A 46 -3.72 6.86 -4.16
N LEU A 47 -4.03 8.10 -4.47
CA LEU A 47 -3.28 9.23 -3.93
C LEU A 47 -3.42 9.32 -2.41
N GLY A 48 -4.60 9.05 -1.89
CA GLY A 48 -4.81 9.01 -0.45
C GLY A 48 -3.96 7.95 0.23
N LEU A 49 -3.80 6.80 -0.42
CA LEU A 49 -2.98 5.73 0.10
C LEU A 49 -1.49 6.11 0.09
N VAL A 50 -1.04 6.75 -0.99
CA VAL A 50 0.33 7.24 -1.08
C VAL A 50 0.62 8.28 0.00
N GLU A 51 -0.31 9.19 0.25
CA GLU A 51 -0.17 10.16 1.32
C GLU A 51 -0.09 9.51 2.68
N ARG A 52 -0.86 8.44 2.88
CA ARG A 52 -0.82 7.69 4.14
C ARG A 52 0.53 7.03 4.35
N VAL A 53 1.09 6.44 3.29
CA VAL A 53 2.43 5.87 3.33
C VAL A 53 3.43 6.93 3.79
N ALA A 54 3.36 8.11 3.21
CA ALA A 54 4.27 9.19 3.57
C ALA A 54 4.07 9.65 5.02
N SER A 55 2.83 9.75 5.47
CA SER A 55 2.53 10.20 6.82
C SER A 55 3.01 9.23 7.88
N LEU A 56 3.16 7.95 7.54
CA LEU A 56 3.67 6.94 8.45
C LEU A 56 5.20 6.87 8.46
N GLY A 57 5.86 7.74 7.71
CA GLY A 57 7.30 7.75 7.65
C GLY A 57 7.90 6.68 6.76
N LEU A 58 7.08 6.02 5.95
CA LEU A 58 7.54 5.01 5.03
C LEU A 58 7.97 5.63 3.71
N THR A 59 8.89 4.98 3.03
CA THR A 59 9.33 5.42 1.71
C THR A 59 8.66 4.58 0.65
N LEU A 60 7.95 5.23 -0.25
CA LEU A 60 7.31 4.53 -1.36
C LEU A 60 8.38 4.16 -2.40
N VAL A 61 8.49 2.87 -2.68
CA VAL A 61 9.44 2.36 -3.66
C VAL A 61 8.78 2.22 -5.03
N SER A 62 7.59 1.63 -5.08
CA SER A 62 6.89 1.48 -6.35
C SER A 62 5.40 1.33 -6.13
N VAL A 63 4.65 1.66 -7.16
CA VAL A 63 3.20 1.46 -7.24
C VAL A 63 2.92 0.88 -8.62
N ALA A 64 2.21 -0.22 -8.67
CA ALA A 64 1.87 -0.84 -9.94
C ALA A 64 0.55 -1.58 -9.84
N PRO A 65 -0.21 -1.60 -10.93
CA PRO A 65 -1.40 -2.45 -10.96
C PRO A 65 -0.99 -3.90 -10.96
N VAL A 66 -1.82 -4.72 -10.33
CA VAL A 66 -1.62 -6.17 -10.32
C VAL A 66 -2.53 -6.76 -11.38
N ASP A 67 -1.94 -7.45 -12.33
CA ASP A 67 -2.72 -8.09 -13.37
C ASP A 67 -3.53 -9.24 -12.80
N PRO A 68 -4.78 -9.39 -13.26
CA PRO A 68 -5.62 -10.49 -12.81
C PRO A 68 -5.09 -11.85 -13.26
#